data_be994e54f6d156ad135ef8830559d2b5
#
_entry.id   be994e54f6d156ad135ef8830559d2b5
#
_cell.length_a   1.000
_cell.length_b   1.000
_cell.length_c   1.000
_cell.angle_alpha   90.00
_cell.angle_beta   90.00
_cell.angle_gamma   90.00
#
_symmetry.space_group_name_H-M   'P 1'
#
loop_
_entity.id
_entity.type
_entity.pdbx_description
1 polymer ?
#
loop_
_entity_poly.entity_id
_entity_poly.type
_entity_poly.pdbx_seq_one_letter_code
_entity_poly.pdbx_strand_id
1 'polypeptide(L)'
;MKKIVLPLLLAAFSMAAHAAGCAKPRNAFDQVYCSSTQFSQSDRDLNQEYDRVKQALHPAEQATLKHGQLAWLSQRDARCSLEKDEGYFVNLECATDMTQQRIAFLRERERECSSTGCVDAKLGE
;
A
#
# COMPACT_ATOMS: atom_id res chain seq x y z
N MET A 1 -24.62 -58.80 -7.92
CA MET A 1 -24.03 -57.68 -8.68
C MET A 1 -23.45 -56.68 -7.68
N LYS A 2 -22.14 -56.76 -7.44
CA LYS A 2 -21.46 -55.85 -6.49
C LYS A 2 -21.05 -54.58 -7.23
N LYS A 3 -21.65 -53.42 -6.84
CA LYS A 3 -21.28 -52.10 -7.36
C LYS A 3 -20.01 -51.64 -6.65
N ILE A 4 -18.90 -51.61 -7.35
CA ILE A 4 -17.63 -51.06 -6.89
C ILE A 4 -17.73 -49.53 -7.05
N VAL A 5 -17.84 -48.81 -5.94
CA VAL A 5 -17.74 -47.35 -5.89
C VAL A 5 -16.26 -47.02 -5.74
N LEU A 6 -15.66 -46.54 -6.79
CA LEU A 6 -14.27 -46.06 -6.80
C LEU A 6 -14.25 -44.63 -6.21
N PRO A 7 -13.57 -44.35 -5.11
CA PRO A 7 -13.41 -42.99 -4.62
C PRO A 7 -12.44 -42.21 -5.50
N LEU A 8 -12.93 -41.17 -6.14
CA LEU A 8 -12.12 -40.21 -6.88
C LEU A 8 -11.39 -39.32 -5.87
N LEU A 9 -10.12 -39.63 -5.63
CA LEU A 9 -9.20 -38.76 -4.87
C LEU A 9 -8.90 -37.51 -5.70
N LEU A 10 -9.60 -36.41 -5.43
CA LEU A 10 -9.17 -35.08 -5.90
C LEU A 10 -7.92 -34.70 -5.11
N ALA A 11 -6.76 -34.88 -5.73
CA ALA A 11 -5.53 -34.26 -5.26
C ALA A 11 -5.63 -32.74 -5.50
N ALA A 12 -5.94 -31.98 -4.45
CA ALA A 12 -5.84 -30.53 -4.46
C ALA A 12 -4.35 -30.17 -4.56
N PHE A 13 -3.89 -29.89 -5.78
CA PHE A 13 -2.60 -29.24 -6.02
C PHE A 13 -2.71 -27.81 -5.47
N SER A 14 -2.30 -27.62 -4.23
CA SER A 14 -2.02 -26.30 -3.68
C SER A 14 -0.81 -25.75 -4.44
N MET A 15 -1.06 -24.95 -5.47
CA MET A 15 -0.04 -24.08 -6.03
C MET A 15 0.33 -23.06 -4.96
N ALA A 16 1.31 -23.40 -4.13
CA ALA A 16 2.03 -22.42 -3.34
C ALA A 16 2.72 -21.49 -4.35
N ALA A 17 2.08 -20.36 -4.67
CA ALA A 17 2.68 -19.30 -5.44
C ALA A 17 3.96 -18.89 -4.70
N HIS A 18 5.10 -19.26 -5.23
CA HIS A 18 6.40 -18.98 -4.67
C HIS A 18 6.68 -17.47 -4.82
N ALA A 19 6.29 -16.67 -3.81
CA ALA A 19 6.91 -15.37 -3.56
C ALA A 19 8.38 -15.55 -3.08
N ALA A 20 9.02 -16.64 -3.46
CA ALA A 20 10.29 -17.11 -2.93
C ALA A 20 11.50 -16.30 -3.37
N GLY A 21 11.35 -15.37 -4.34
CA GLY A 21 12.46 -14.53 -4.80
C GLY A 21 12.72 -13.29 -3.95
N CYS A 22 11.68 -12.77 -3.23
CA CYS A 22 11.79 -11.45 -2.60
C CYS A 22 12.34 -11.47 -1.17
N ALA A 23 12.37 -12.62 -0.49
CA ALA A 23 13.01 -12.71 0.83
C ALA A 23 14.54 -12.53 0.75
N LYS A 24 15.16 -12.96 -0.36
CA LYS A 24 16.58 -12.78 -0.66
C LYS A 24 16.75 -12.57 -2.17
N PRO A 25 16.73 -11.32 -2.67
CA PRO A 25 17.00 -11.05 -4.08
C PRO A 25 18.38 -11.58 -4.47
N ARG A 26 18.46 -12.28 -5.58
CA ARG A 26 19.70 -12.96 -6.04
C ARG A 26 20.55 -12.09 -6.95
N ASN A 27 19.94 -11.06 -7.53
CA ASN A 27 20.57 -10.13 -8.46
C ASN A 27 19.78 -8.81 -8.52
N ALA A 28 20.29 -7.84 -9.27
CA ALA A 28 19.69 -6.52 -9.40
C ALA A 28 18.28 -6.55 -10.00
N PHE A 29 17.99 -7.44 -10.93
CA PHE A 29 16.64 -7.59 -11.52
C PHE A 29 15.63 -8.09 -10.50
N ASP A 30 15.99 -9.12 -9.71
CA ASP A 30 15.16 -9.61 -8.61
C ASP A 30 14.88 -8.49 -7.61
N GLN A 31 15.89 -7.69 -7.26
CA GLN A 31 15.76 -6.57 -6.32
C GLN A 31 14.79 -5.51 -6.86
N VAL A 32 14.95 -5.07 -8.09
CA VAL A 32 14.05 -4.09 -8.72
C VAL A 32 12.63 -4.61 -8.79
N TYR A 33 12.46 -5.87 -9.21
CA TYR A 33 11.15 -6.52 -9.27
C TYR A 33 10.46 -6.56 -7.90
N CYS A 34 11.18 -7.00 -6.87
CA CYS A 34 10.64 -7.11 -5.52
C CYS A 34 10.29 -5.75 -4.93
N SER A 35 11.18 -4.76 -5.06
CA SER A 35 10.94 -3.41 -4.56
C SER A 35 9.76 -2.74 -5.28
N SER A 36 9.65 -2.93 -6.60
CA SER A 36 8.53 -2.40 -7.40
C SER A 36 7.21 -3.04 -7.01
N THR A 37 7.20 -4.36 -6.79
CA THR A 37 6.00 -5.10 -6.38
C THR A 37 5.54 -4.65 -4.99
N GLN A 38 6.47 -4.50 -4.05
CA GLN A 38 6.20 -4.06 -2.70
C GLN A 38 5.66 -2.62 -2.67
N PHE A 39 6.30 -1.71 -3.40
CA PHE A 39 5.82 -0.34 -3.52
C PHE A 39 4.41 -0.28 -4.13
N SER A 40 4.18 -0.99 -5.24
CA SER A 40 2.87 -1.02 -5.90
C SER A 40 1.77 -1.59 -5.00
N GLN A 41 2.08 -2.58 -4.16
CA GLN A 41 1.12 -3.08 -3.18
C GLN A 41 0.82 -2.03 -2.12
N SER A 42 1.86 -1.41 -1.54
CA SER A 42 1.69 -0.36 -0.53
C SER A 42 0.91 0.84 -1.05
N ASP A 43 1.13 1.23 -2.31
CA ASP A 43 0.39 2.34 -2.93
C ASP A 43 -1.10 1.99 -3.13
N ARG A 44 -1.42 0.75 -3.52
CA ARG A 44 -2.82 0.28 -3.55
C ARG A 44 -3.47 0.29 -2.16
N ASP A 45 -2.76 -0.19 -1.15
CA ASP A 45 -3.26 -0.22 0.22
C ASP A 45 -3.48 1.20 0.77
N LEU A 46 -2.59 2.15 0.42
CA LEU A 46 -2.74 3.57 0.74
C LEU A 46 -4.02 4.15 0.14
N ASN A 47 -4.27 3.91 -1.14
CA ASN A 47 -5.45 4.43 -1.81
C ASN A 47 -6.75 3.86 -1.22
N GLN A 48 -6.76 2.56 -0.88
CA GLN A 48 -7.90 1.94 -0.21
C GLN A 48 -8.15 2.54 1.18
N GLU A 49 -7.10 2.77 1.95
CA GLU A 49 -7.20 3.39 3.28
C GLU A 49 -7.69 4.85 3.18
N TYR A 50 -7.14 5.61 2.25
CA TYR A 50 -7.57 6.99 1.98
C TYR A 50 -9.07 7.06 1.63
N ASP A 51 -9.53 6.19 0.73
CA ASP A 51 -10.93 6.15 0.34
C ASP A 51 -11.84 5.76 1.50
N ARG A 52 -11.42 4.86 2.36
CA ARG A 52 -12.15 4.45 3.56
C ARG A 52 -12.33 5.63 4.53
N VAL A 53 -11.24 6.31 4.84
CA VAL A 53 -11.28 7.50 5.72
C VAL A 53 -12.15 8.57 5.11
N LYS A 54 -11.95 8.89 3.83
CA LYS A 54 -12.72 9.92 3.12
C LYS A 54 -14.23 9.66 3.17
N GLN A 55 -14.67 8.42 3.01
CA GLN A 55 -16.10 8.06 3.04
C GLN A 55 -16.74 8.27 4.41
N ALA A 56 -15.95 8.23 5.48
CA ALA A 56 -16.42 8.47 6.85
C ALA A 56 -16.47 9.97 7.25
N LEU A 57 -15.97 10.87 6.40
CA LEU A 57 -15.84 12.30 6.68
C LEU A 57 -16.93 13.14 6.04
N HIS A 58 -17.23 14.29 6.66
CA HIS A 58 -18.06 15.33 6.06
C HIS A 58 -17.32 16.09 4.94
N PRO A 59 -18.02 16.78 4.02
CA PRO A 59 -17.40 17.42 2.85
C PRO A 59 -16.25 18.38 3.17
N ALA A 60 -16.34 19.16 4.24
CA ALA A 60 -15.27 20.08 4.64
C ALA A 60 -14.01 19.33 5.08
N GLU A 61 -14.18 18.27 5.90
CA GLU A 61 -13.10 17.41 6.37
C GLU A 61 -12.47 16.63 5.20
N GLN A 62 -13.28 16.18 4.23
CA GLN A 62 -12.77 15.54 3.00
C GLN A 62 -11.84 16.47 2.22
N ALA A 63 -12.17 17.75 2.13
CA ALA A 63 -11.33 18.75 1.46
C ALA A 63 -10.01 18.94 2.20
N THR A 64 -10.03 18.99 3.53
CA THR A 64 -8.84 19.07 4.38
C THR A 64 -7.96 17.83 4.22
N LEU A 65 -8.54 16.63 4.31
CA LEU A 65 -7.84 15.37 4.08
C LEU A 65 -7.18 15.31 2.70
N LYS A 66 -7.91 15.71 1.66
CA LYS A 66 -7.39 15.76 0.28
C LYS A 66 -6.18 16.67 0.17
N HIS A 67 -6.26 17.85 0.76
CA HIS A 67 -5.15 18.82 0.74
C HIS A 67 -3.90 18.23 1.42
N GLY A 68 -4.04 17.66 2.63
CA GLY A 68 -2.96 16.98 3.33
C GLY A 68 -2.37 15.81 2.53
N GLN A 69 -3.23 14.99 1.91
CA GLN A 69 -2.77 13.88 1.09
C GLN A 69 -1.95 14.32 -0.13
N LEU A 70 -2.36 15.38 -0.81
CA LEU A 70 -1.61 15.93 -1.94
C LEU A 70 -0.27 16.53 -1.51
N ALA A 71 -0.24 17.24 -0.38
CA ALA A 71 1.00 17.78 0.19
C ALA A 71 1.96 16.65 0.58
N TRP A 72 1.44 15.59 1.20
CA TRP A 72 2.24 14.42 1.56
C TRP A 72 2.79 13.68 0.32
N LEU A 73 1.99 13.50 -0.74
CA LEU A 73 2.47 12.90 -2.00
C LEU A 73 3.64 13.69 -2.58
N SER A 74 3.52 15.02 -2.63
CA SER A 74 4.61 15.90 -3.08
C SER A 74 5.86 15.76 -2.20
N GLN A 75 5.70 15.63 -0.89
CA GLN A 75 6.81 15.43 0.04
C GLN A 75 7.47 14.06 -0.17
N ARG A 76 6.69 12.98 -0.33
CA ARG A 76 7.23 11.64 -0.64
C ARG A 76 8.06 11.68 -1.90
N ASP A 77 7.50 12.25 -2.96
CA ASP A 77 8.16 12.30 -4.27
C ASP A 77 9.47 13.11 -4.19
N ALA A 78 9.45 14.26 -3.53
CA ALA A 78 10.66 15.08 -3.35
C ALA A 78 11.74 14.39 -2.50
N ARG A 79 11.36 13.57 -1.52
CA ARG A 79 12.32 12.89 -0.63
C ARG A 79 12.87 11.60 -1.22
N CYS A 80 12.08 10.89 -2.02
CA CYS A 80 12.40 9.57 -2.50
C CYS A 80 12.79 9.53 -3.99
N SER A 81 12.81 10.66 -4.67
CA SER A 81 13.23 10.73 -6.07
C SER A 81 14.30 11.78 -6.32
N LEU A 82 14.97 11.61 -7.43
CA LEU A 82 16.03 12.49 -7.89
C LEU A 82 15.96 12.61 -9.41
N GLU A 83 15.94 13.84 -9.90
CA GLU A 83 16.08 14.15 -11.33
C GLU A 83 17.54 14.48 -11.64
N LYS A 84 18.07 13.88 -12.70
CA LYS A 84 19.39 14.12 -13.27
C LYS A 84 19.30 14.22 -14.78
N ASP A 85 20.38 14.66 -15.42
CA ASP A 85 20.44 14.74 -16.88
C ASP A 85 20.18 13.41 -17.58
N GLU A 86 20.53 12.29 -16.93
CA GLU A 86 20.32 10.92 -17.44
C GLU A 86 18.90 10.40 -17.22
N GLY A 87 18.04 11.08 -16.45
CA GLY A 87 16.65 10.68 -16.20
C GLY A 87 16.21 10.77 -14.74
N TYR A 88 15.10 10.11 -14.46
CA TYR A 88 14.47 10.08 -13.14
C TYR A 88 14.87 8.81 -12.37
N PHE A 89 15.27 9.01 -11.12
CA PHE A 89 15.64 7.93 -10.21
C PHE A 89 14.70 7.93 -9.01
N VAL A 90 14.20 6.78 -8.64
CA VAL A 90 13.31 6.60 -7.48
C VAL A 90 13.93 5.59 -6.51
N ASN A 91 14.02 5.97 -5.24
CA ASN A 91 14.30 5.04 -4.16
C ASN A 91 12.98 4.39 -3.71
N LEU A 92 12.71 3.20 -4.22
CA LEU A 92 11.46 2.48 -3.95
C LEU A 92 11.31 2.04 -2.49
N GLU A 93 12.41 1.77 -1.79
CA GLU A 93 12.39 1.45 -0.36
C GLU A 93 11.94 2.68 0.45
N CYS A 94 12.55 3.85 0.21
CA CYS A 94 12.12 5.12 0.79
C CYS A 94 10.63 5.40 0.53
N ALA A 95 10.18 5.23 -0.72
CA ALA A 95 8.78 5.47 -1.10
C ALA A 95 7.83 4.48 -0.41
N THR A 96 8.22 3.21 -0.29
CA THR A 96 7.46 2.18 0.42
C THR A 96 7.32 2.51 1.90
N ASP A 97 8.42 2.85 2.57
CA ASP A 97 8.43 3.17 4.00
C ASP A 97 7.56 4.39 4.31
N MET A 98 7.69 5.45 3.51
CA MET A 98 6.83 6.63 3.66
C MET A 98 5.35 6.30 3.42
N THR A 99 5.05 5.44 2.45
CA THR A 99 3.69 4.99 2.15
C THR A 99 3.09 4.19 3.31
N GLN A 100 3.86 3.27 3.91
CA GLN A 100 3.41 2.51 5.09
C GLN A 100 3.15 3.43 6.31
N GLN A 101 4.00 4.43 6.51
CA GLN A 101 3.78 5.43 7.56
C GLN A 101 2.49 6.24 7.32
N ARG A 102 2.21 6.60 6.05
CA ARG A 102 0.98 7.30 5.69
C ARG A 102 -0.27 6.44 5.91
N ILE A 103 -0.21 5.16 5.59
CA ILE A 103 -1.29 4.21 5.90
C ILE A 103 -1.58 4.18 7.41
N ALA A 104 -0.53 4.09 8.24
CA ALA A 104 -0.69 4.10 9.69
C ALA A 104 -1.31 5.42 10.20
N PHE A 105 -0.88 6.55 9.65
CA PHE A 105 -1.48 7.86 9.93
C PHE A 105 -2.97 7.89 9.59
N LEU A 106 -3.37 7.45 8.39
CA LEU A 106 -4.77 7.45 7.97
C LEU A 106 -5.64 6.56 8.88
N ARG A 107 -5.15 5.38 9.25
CA ARG A 107 -5.85 4.49 10.21
C ARG A 107 -6.03 5.14 11.58
N GLU A 108 -5.07 5.91 12.03
CA GLU A 108 -5.19 6.65 13.28
C GLU A 108 -6.25 7.77 13.17
N ARG A 109 -6.26 8.50 12.06
CA ARG A 109 -7.31 9.52 11.80
C ARG A 109 -8.71 8.90 11.73
N GLU A 110 -8.86 7.76 11.08
CA GLU A 110 -10.13 7.01 11.03
C GLU A 110 -10.63 6.66 12.45
N ARG A 111 -9.75 6.10 13.29
CA ARG A 111 -10.10 5.76 14.68
C ARG A 111 -10.46 6.98 15.49
N GLU A 112 -9.72 8.08 15.38
CA GLU A 112 -9.98 9.33 16.08
C GLU A 112 -11.33 9.92 15.66
N CYS A 113 -11.59 10.03 14.36
CA CYS A 113 -12.85 10.54 13.83
C CYS A 113 -14.06 9.69 14.27
N SER A 114 -13.89 8.37 14.35
CA SER A 114 -14.97 7.44 14.75
C SER A 114 -15.25 7.47 16.25
N SER A 115 -14.33 7.93 17.09
CA SER A 115 -14.46 7.86 18.56
C SER A 115 -14.72 9.23 19.20
N THR A 116 -13.82 10.18 19.03
CA THR A 116 -13.84 11.50 19.70
C THR A 116 -14.21 12.65 18.77
N GLY A 117 -14.31 12.39 17.49
CA GLY A 117 -14.50 13.37 16.42
C GLY A 117 -13.19 13.71 15.73
N CYS A 118 -13.29 14.20 14.50
CA CYS A 118 -12.15 14.61 13.70
C CYS A 118 -11.49 15.88 14.25
N VAL A 119 -10.19 15.97 14.08
CA VAL A 119 -9.41 17.18 14.35
C VAL A 119 -8.86 17.66 13.00
N ASP A 120 -9.46 18.72 12.46
CA ASP A 120 -9.15 19.25 11.12
C ASP A 120 -7.66 19.53 10.92
N ALA A 121 -6.99 20.10 11.90
CA ALA A 121 -5.56 20.37 11.81
C ALA A 121 -4.74 19.09 11.55
N LYS A 122 -5.13 17.98 12.18
CA LYS A 122 -4.47 16.67 11.99
C LYS A 122 -4.85 16.00 10.68
N LEU A 123 -6.06 16.23 10.14
CA LEU A 123 -6.45 15.70 8.83
C LEU A 123 -5.64 16.33 7.69
N GLY A 124 -5.19 17.55 7.86
CA GLY A 124 -4.41 18.31 6.88
C GLY A 124 -2.90 18.07 6.93
N GLU A 125 -2.40 17.26 7.87
CA GLU A 125 -0.96 16.89 7.97
C GLU A 125 -0.53 15.83 6.91
#